data_20908b57e2d9523635a935edd11f922f
#
_entry.id   20908b57e2d9523635a935edd11f922f
#
_cell.length_a   1.000
_cell.length_b   1.000
_cell.length_c   1.000
_cell.angle_alpha   90.00
_cell.angle_beta   90.00
_cell.angle_gamma   90.00
#
_symmetry.space_group_name_H-M   'P 1'
#
loop_
_entity.id
_entity.type
_entity.pdbx_description
1 polymer ?
#
loop_
_entity_poly.entity_id
_entity_poly.type
_entity_poly.pdbx_seq_one_letter_code
_entity_poly.pdbx_strand_id
1 'polypeptide(L)'
;MLNYLSTLKPDAYILAIQLAFYGIFRIGEIKALQWSEEDENTVTIYQQLVEEHTIMDDLTLGKRQTTLKLPKGNPHYSIRTEQVSAKGLEILKEMKLLNPTGDLLFMHNGKPLTTDRFNARLKKYCKEADIPYLSSHKIRFSNASILFDNGTPIKAIKRLLGHSNLAMTEHYIEQPVSNYAENSLAEVLM
;
A
#
# COMPACT_ATOMS: atom_id res chain seq x y z
N MET A 1 -7.25 -13.03 -6.40
CA MET A 1 -5.98 -12.25 -6.57
C MET A 1 -4.84 -12.84 -5.75
N LEU A 2 -4.93 -12.89 -4.43
CA LEU A 2 -3.82 -13.37 -3.57
C LEU A 2 -3.39 -14.81 -3.92
N ASN A 3 -4.34 -15.73 -4.10
CA ASN A 3 -4.06 -17.10 -4.54
C ASN A 3 -3.30 -17.15 -5.88
N TYR A 4 -3.63 -16.26 -6.82
CA TYR A 4 -2.90 -16.15 -8.07
C TYR A 4 -1.49 -15.62 -7.85
N LEU A 5 -1.33 -14.55 -7.07
CA LEU A 5 -0.02 -13.96 -6.78
C LEU A 5 0.93 -14.95 -6.07
N SER A 6 0.40 -15.84 -5.22
CA SER A 6 1.20 -16.86 -4.53
C SER A 6 1.75 -17.95 -5.48
N THR A 7 1.23 -18.08 -6.69
CA THR A 7 1.75 -19.02 -7.70
C THR A 7 2.92 -18.42 -8.50
N LEU A 8 3.14 -17.13 -8.41
CA LEU A 8 4.18 -16.43 -9.15
C LEU A 8 5.50 -16.44 -8.37
N LYS A 9 6.62 -16.40 -9.11
CA LYS A 9 7.93 -16.20 -8.48
C LYS A 9 7.96 -14.80 -7.84
N PRO A 10 8.22 -14.67 -6.52
CA PRO A 10 8.21 -13.40 -5.84
C PRO A 10 9.20 -12.41 -6.43
N ASP A 11 8.76 -11.17 -6.55
CA ASP A 11 9.59 -10.00 -6.78
C ASP A 11 9.03 -8.80 -5.99
N ALA A 12 9.77 -7.71 -5.93
CA ALA A 12 9.39 -6.55 -5.12
C ALA A 12 8.00 -5.95 -5.48
N TYR A 13 7.55 -6.06 -6.73
CA TYR A 13 6.22 -5.59 -7.13
C TYR A 13 5.12 -6.55 -6.68
N ILE A 14 5.35 -7.87 -6.79
CA ILE A 14 4.40 -8.89 -6.33
C ILE A 14 4.21 -8.75 -4.82
N LEU A 15 5.31 -8.68 -4.07
CA LEU A 15 5.26 -8.52 -2.62
C LEU A 15 4.62 -7.19 -2.19
N ALA A 16 4.90 -6.09 -2.91
CA ALA A 16 4.25 -4.81 -2.65
C ALA A 16 2.73 -4.85 -2.92
N ILE A 17 2.30 -5.55 -3.98
CA ILE A 17 0.88 -5.75 -4.27
C ILE A 17 0.23 -6.61 -3.19
N GLN A 18 0.85 -7.71 -2.78
CA GLN A 18 0.35 -8.54 -1.69
C GLN A 18 0.22 -7.74 -0.39
N LEU A 19 1.24 -6.95 -0.03
CA LEU A 19 1.19 -6.09 1.16
C LEU A 19 0.05 -5.08 1.09
N ALA A 20 -0.25 -4.53 -0.09
CA ALA A 20 -1.38 -3.62 -0.26
C ALA A 20 -2.74 -4.28 0.04
N PHE A 21 -2.88 -5.59 -0.20
CA PHE A 21 -4.07 -6.36 0.17
C PHE A 21 -4.14 -6.68 1.67
N TYR A 22 -3.00 -6.81 2.35
CA TYR A 22 -2.95 -7.15 3.78
C TYR A 22 -2.86 -5.94 4.72
N GLY A 23 -2.96 -4.71 4.18
CA GLY A 23 -2.90 -3.49 4.98
C GLY A 23 -3.66 -2.33 4.35
N ILE A 24 -3.70 -1.20 5.06
CA ILE A 24 -4.37 0.03 4.61
C ILE A 24 -3.34 1.09 4.17
N PHE A 25 -2.31 0.68 3.48
CA PHE A 25 -1.23 1.55 3.04
C PHE A 25 -1.57 2.29 1.74
N ARG A 26 -1.07 3.51 1.59
CA ARG A 26 -0.98 4.16 0.27
C ARG A 26 0.20 3.58 -0.49
N ILE A 27 0.11 3.49 -1.82
CA ILE A 27 1.25 3.00 -2.63
C ILE A 27 2.53 3.82 -2.40
N GLY A 28 2.41 5.14 -2.21
CA GLY A 28 3.56 5.98 -1.87
C GLY A 28 4.18 5.65 -0.52
N GLU A 29 3.38 5.20 0.45
CA GLU A 29 3.83 4.74 1.77
C GLU A 29 4.57 3.40 1.63
N ILE A 30 3.99 2.40 0.94
CA ILE A 30 4.64 1.10 0.68
C ILE A 30 6.01 1.29 0.02
N LYS A 31 6.10 2.15 -1.00
CA LYS A 31 7.35 2.44 -1.70
C LYS A 31 8.42 3.08 -0.82
N ALA A 32 8.02 3.76 0.24
CA ALA A 32 8.89 4.48 1.16
C ALA A 32 9.24 3.70 2.42
N LEU A 33 8.71 2.48 2.60
CA LEU A 33 8.99 1.68 3.78
C LEU A 33 10.48 1.37 3.91
N GLN A 34 10.97 1.54 5.13
CA GLN A 34 12.28 1.13 5.57
C GLN A 34 12.12 0.04 6.63
N TRP A 35 13.08 -0.87 6.72
CA TRP A 35 13.06 -1.88 7.75
C TRP A 35 13.43 -1.24 9.08
N SER A 36 12.53 -1.30 10.06
CA SER A 36 12.82 -0.94 11.45
C SER A 36 13.07 -2.21 12.24
N GLU A 37 14.16 -2.25 12.99
CA GLU A 37 14.47 -3.34 13.91
C GLU A 37 13.80 -3.13 15.30
N GLU A 38 13.14 -1.99 15.51
CA GLU A 38 12.62 -1.58 16.81
C GLU A 38 11.40 -2.39 17.26
N ASP A 39 10.58 -2.89 16.31
CA ASP A 39 9.45 -3.77 16.63
C ASP A 39 9.14 -4.67 15.43
N GLU A 40 9.27 -5.98 15.60
CA GLU A 40 9.07 -6.97 14.53
C GLU A 40 7.62 -7.04 14.02
N ASN A 41 6.66 -6.48 14.76
CA ASN A 41 5.23 -6.62 14.47
C ASN A 41 4.58 -5.32 13.99
N THR A 42 5.33 -4.24 13.86
CA THR A 42 4.79 -2.94 13.44
C THR A 42 5.55 -2.32 12.28
N VAL A 43 4.84 -1.46 11.56
CA VAL A 43 5.39 -0.63 10.49
C VAL A 43 5.09 0.82 10.81
N THR A 44 6.13 1.64 10.89
CA THR A 44 5.97 3.08 11.07
C THR A 44 5.97 3.79 9.71
N ILE A 45 4.88 4.48 9.42
CA ILE A 45 4.70 5.30 8.23
C ILE A 45 5.01 6.74 8.60
N TYR A 46 6.18 7.21 8.24
CA TYR A 46 6.61 8.61 8.48
C TYR A 46 6.93 9.35 7.19
N GLN A 47 6.93 8.67 6.04
CA GLN A 47 7.22 9.23 4.73
C GLN A 47 6.48 8.52 3.60
N GLN A 48 6.45 9.14 2.44
CA GLN A 48 5.97 8.58 1.18
C GLN A 48 6.94 8.89 0.06
N LEU A 49 7.03 8.00 -0.91
CA LEU A 49 7.81 8.21 -2.13
C LEU A 49 6.90 8.78 -3.22
N VAL A 50 7.19 10.01 -3.64
CA VAL A 50 6.40 10.75 -4.63
C VAL A 50 7.21 10.86 -5.92
N GLU A 51 6.54 10.71 -7.04
CA GLU A 51 7.10 10.89 -8.37
C GLU A 51 6.52 12.16 -8.97
N GLU A 52 7.38 13.12 -9.24
CA GLU A 52 7.00 14.44 -9.75
C GLU A 52 7.81 14.80 -10.98
N HIS A 53 7.24 15.58 -11.87
CA HIS A 53 7.98 16.22 -12.96
C HIS A 53 8.40 17.63 -12.53
N THR A 54 9.62 18.01 -12.85
CA THR A 54 9.98 19.43 -12.79
C THR A 54 9.18 20.16 -13.88
N ILE A 55 8.70 21.36 -13.55
CA ILE A 55 8.10 22.25 -14.54
C ILE A 55 9.23 23.17 -15.02
N MET A 56 9.47 23.18 -16.32
CA MET A 56 10.48 24.03 -16.94
C MET A 56 9.91 25.45 -17.13
N ASP A 57 10.78 26.43 -17.41
CA ASP A 57 10.37 27.84 -17.57
C ASP A 57 9.38 28.04 -18.72
N ASP A 58 9.42 27.18 -19.74
CA ASP A 58 8.49 27.14 -20.85
C ASP A 58 7.19 26.36 -20.57
N LEU A 59 6.95 26.00 -19.30
CA LEU A 59 5.81 25.20 -18.82
C LEU A 59 5.79 23.76 -19.35
N THR A 60 6.85 23.27 -19.97
CA THR A 60 6.96 21.86 -20.34
C THR A 60 7.35 21.01 -19.13
N LEU A 61 7.01 19.71 -19.21
CA LEU A 61 7.38 18.75 -18.16
C LEU A 61 8.83 18.32 -18.36
N GLY A 62 9.66 18.63 -17.39
CA GLY A 62 11.04 18.16 -17.31
C GLY A 62 11.15 16.71 -16.83
N LYS A 63 12.34 16.32 -16.41
CA LYS A 63 12.60 14.95 -15.91
C LYS A 63 11.72 14.61 -14.73
N ARG A 64 11.20 13.37 -14.75
CA ARG A 64 10.55 12.77 -13.59
C ARG A 64 11.60 12.52 -12.49
N GLN A 65 11.31 13.03 -11.31
CA GLN A 65 12.13 12.84 -10.11
C GLN A 65 11.34 12.08 -9.06
N THR A 66 12.03 11.31 -8.25
CA THR A 66 11.47 10.56 -7.15
C THR A 66 11.99 11.15 -5.84
N THR A 67 11.09 11.61 -4.98
CA THR A 67 11.44 12.33 -3.76
C THR A 67 10.70 11.74 -2.57
N LEU A 68 11.40 11.58 -1.45
CA LEU A 68 10.79 11.27 -0.17
C LEU A 68 10.17 12.55 0.41
N LYS A 69 8.90 12.46 0.78
CA LYS A 69 8.14 13.55 1.42
C LYS A 69 7.40 13.02 2.63
N LEU A 70 6.96 13.90 3.51
CA LEU A 70 5.99 13.54 4.55
C LEU A 70 4.74 12.92 3.92
N PRO A 71 4.04 12.02 4.61
CA PRO A 71 2.80 11.43 4.12
C PRO A 71 1.78 12.54 3.82
N LYS A 72 0.96 12.33 2.79
CA LYS A 72 -0.06 13.31 2.38
C LYS A 72 -1.05 13.56 3.51
N GLY A 73 -1.33 14.83 3.79
CA GLY A 73 -2.26 15.28 4.81
C GLY A 73 -1.56 15.97 5.98
N ASN A 74 -2.27 16.12 7.11
CA ASN A 74 -1.68 16.69 8.32
C ASN A 74 -0.73 15.66 8.97
N PRO A 75 0.56 15.98 9.22
CA PRO A 75 1.55 15.05 9.77
C PRO A 75 1.10 14.42 11.10
N HIS A 76 0.34 15.14 11.93
CA HIS A 76 -0.18 14.61 13.20
C HIS A 76 -1.06 13.36 13.04
N TYR A 77 -1.72 13.21 11.89
CA TYR A 77 -2.58 12.06 11.60
C TYR A 77 -1.97 11.09 10.58
N SER A 78 -1.14 11.60 9.68
CA SER A 78 -0.58 10.81 8.58
C SER A 78 0.69 10.04 8.97
N ILE A 79 1.46 10.53 9.96
CA ILE A 79 2.54 9.78 10.60
C ILE A 79 1.90 8.85 11.62
N ARG A 80 2.15 7.55 11.47
CA ARG A 80 1.51 6.54 12.31
C ARG A 80 2.28 5.24 12.33
N THR A 81 2.14 4.51 13.43
CA THR A 81 2.62 3.13 13.54
C THR A 81 1.41 2.19 13.49
N GLU A 82 1.49 1.19 12.63
CA GLU A 82 0.44 0.19 12.43
C GLU A 82 0.96 -1.21 12.74
N GLN A 83 0.13 -2.01 13.38
CA GLN A 83 0.39 -3.43 13.47
C GLN A 83 0.22 -4.07 12.10
N VAL A 84 1.11 -5.00 11.78
CA VAL A 84 1.09 -5.74 10.53
C VAL A 84 0.60 -7.15 10.81
N SER A 85 -0.31 -7.65 9.99
CA SER A 85 -0.78 -9.03 10.09
C SER A 85 0.35 -10.03 9.90
N ALA A 86 0.18 -11.28 10.38
CA ALA A 86 1.17 -12.34 10.22
C ALA A 86 1.60 -12.51 8.74
N LYS A 87 0.65 -12.46 7.81
CA LYS A 87 0.93 -12.52 6.37
C LYS A 87 1.69 -11.30 5.86
N GLY A 88 1.36 -10.11 6.35
CA GLY A 88 2.10 -8.90 6.03
C GLY A 88 3.56 -8.99 6.52
N LEU A 89 3.79 -9.54 7.70
CA LEU A 89 5.14 -9.76 8.24
C LEU A 89 5.95 -10.76 7.42
N GLU A 90 5.33 -11.86 6.95
CA GLU A 90 5.97 -12.81 6.04
C GLU A 90 6.44 -12.10 4.76
N ILE A 91 5.59 -11.25 4.17
CA ILE A 91 5.91 -10.46 2.98
C ILE A 91 7.08 -9.50 3.24
N LEU A 92 7.08 -8.81 4.37
CA LEU A 92 8.16 -7.89 4.73
C LEU A 92 9.48 -8.64 4.94
N LYS A 93 9.45 -9.80 5.61
CA LYS A 93 10.63 -10.67 5.80
C LYS A 93 11.16 -11.18 4.44
N GLU A 94 10.27 -11.63 3.56
CA GLU A 94 10.66 -12.08 2.21
C GLU A 94 11.26 -10.92 1.40
N MET A 95 10.68 -9.72 1.49
CA MET A 95 11.26 -8.54 0.84
C MET A 95 12.63 -8.18 1.39
N LYS A 96 12.86 -8.34 2.71
CA LYS A 96 14.17 -8.13 3.33
C LYS A 96 15.22 -9.11 2.80
N LEU A 97 14.84 -10.35 2.54
CA LEU A 97 15.74 -11.33 1.91
C LEU A 97 16.09 -10.95 0.46
N LEU A 98 15.13 -10.42 -0.29
CA LEU A 98 15.36 -9.96 -1.66
C LEU A 98 16.18 -8.66 -1.75
N ASN A 99 16.10 -7.80 -0.73
CA ASN A 99 16.79 -6.51 -0.67
C ASN A 99 17.39 -6.25 0.72
N PRO A 100 18.41 -7.00 1.13
CA PRO A 100 18.94 -6.94 2.49
C PRO A 100 19.67 -5.64 2.83
N THR A 101 20.16 -4.91 1.84
CA THR A 101 21.04 -3.73 2.00
C THR A 101 20.44 -2.44 1.46
N GLY A 102 19.22 -2.46 0.95
CA GLY A 102 18.58 -1.26 0.40
C GLY A 102 18.09 -0.29 1.48
N ASP A 103 18.24 1.02 1.26
CA ASP A 103 17.68 2.06 2.14
C ASP A 103 16.15 1.97 2.21
N LEU A 104 15.51 1.65 1.09
CA LEU A 104 14.09 1.38 1.01
C LEU A 104 13.85 -0.13 0.95
N LEU A 105 12.83 -0.62 1.65
CA LEU A 105 12.51 -2.04 1.67
C LEU A 105 12.12 -2.57 0.28
N PHE A 106 11.23 -1.84 -0.41
CA PHE A 106 10.73 -2.24 -1.73
C PHE A 106 11.56 -1.62 -2.86
N MET A 107 12.57 -2.36 -3.31
CA MET A 107 13.40 -2.01 -4.46
C MET A 107 13.38 -3.13 -5.51
N HIS A 108 13.39 -2.76 -6.77
CA HIS A 108 13.45 -3.69 -7.90
C HIS A 108 14.62 -3.34 -8.80
N ASN A 109 15.58 -4.27 -8.96
CA ASN A 109 16.83 -4.06 -9.71
C ASN A 109 17.59 -2.80 -9.25
N GLY A 110 17.76 -2.62 -7.94
CA GLY A 110 18.47 -1.50 -7.35
C GLY A 110 17.77 -0.13 -7.47
N LYS A 111 16.49 -0.10 -7.85
CA LYS A 111 15.70 1.13 -7.99
C LYS A 111 14.42 1.06 -7.19
N PRO A 112 13.94 2.18 -6.62
CA PRO A 112 12.64 2.24 -5.97
C PRO A 112 11.51 1.84 -6.92
N LEU A 113 10.43 1.28 -6.36
CA LEU A 113 9.24 0.97 -7.15
C LEU A 113 8.60 2.26 -7.68
N THR A 114 7.98 2.16 -8.85
CA THR A 114 7.18 3.26 -9.43
C THR A 114 5.69 2.96 -9.38
N THR A 115 4.88 3.99 -9.17
CA THR A 115 3.41 3.86 -9.12
C THR A 115 2.84 3.34 -10.44
N ASP A 116 3.38 3.79 -11.57
CA ASP A 116 2.92 3.36 -12.90
C ASP A 116 3.17 1.87 -13.12
N ARG A 117 4.38 1.38 -12.79
CA ARG A 117 4.69 -0.06 -12.91
C ARG A 117 3.86 -0.90 -11.94
N PHE A 118 3.66 -0.42 -10.71
CA PHE A 118 2.79 -1.10 -9.75
C PHE A 118 1.38 -1.27 -10.34
N ASN A 119 0.76 -0.19 -10.79
CA ASN A 119 -0.60 -0.24 -11.36
C ASN A 119 -0.66 -1.03 -12.68
N ALA A 120 0.36 -0.95 -13.52
CA ALA A 120 0.43 -1.75 -14.75
C ALA A 120 0.49 -3.26 -14.46
N ARG A 121 1.34 -3.68 -13.50
CA ARG A 121 1.41 -5.08 -13.07
C ARG A 121 0.12 -5.53 -12.40
N LEU A 122 -0.44 -4.72 -11.52
CA LEU A 122 -1.72 -5.02 -10.87
C LEU A 122 -2.84 -5.21 -11.92
N LYS A 123 -2.90 -4.36 -12.94
CA LYS A 123 -3.85 -4.50 -14.05
C LYS A 123 -3.63 -5.81 -14.82
N LYS A 124 -2.38 -6.15 -15.10
CA LYS A 124 -2.01 -7.43 -15.74
C LYS A 124 -2.48 -8.61 -14.90
N TYR A 125 -2.15 -8.62 -13.62
CA TYR A 125 -2.50 -9.73 -12.72
C TYR A 125 -4.00 -9.86 -12.47
N CYS A 126 -4.75 -8.74 -12.42
CA CYS A 126 -6.21 -8.80 -12.39
C CYS A 126 -6.77 -9.53 -13.62
N LYS A 127 -6.25 -9.21 -14.82
CA LYS A 127 -6.65 -9.89 -16.05
C LYS A 127 -6.31 -11.39 -16.04
N GLU A 128 -5.11 -11.74 -15.59
CA GLU A 128 -4.64 -13.15 -15.55
C GLU A 128 -5.37 -13.97 -14.48
N ALA A 129 -5.82 -13.32 -13.40
CA ALA A 129 -6.63 -13.95 -12.35
C ALA A 129 -8.14 -13.91 -12.63
N ASP A 130 -8.56 -13.44 -13.82
CA ASP A 130 -9.94 -13.29 -14.25
C ASP A 130 -10.82 -12.51 -13.25
N ILE A 131 -10.28 -11.38 -12.75
CA ILE A 131 -11.01 -10.47 -11.85
C ILE A 131 -11.04 -9.05 -12.42
N PRO A 132 -12.06 -8.23 -12.07
CA PRO A 132 -12.08 -6.82 -12.45
C PRO A 132 -10.85 -6.07 -11.98
N TYR A 133 -10.43 -5.08 -12.75
CA TYR A 133 -9.29 -4.26 -12.41
C TYR A 133 -9.50 -3.49 -11.10
N LEU A 134 -8.59 -3.71 -10.17
CA LEU A 134 -8.45 -2.99 -8.92
C LEU A 134 -7.24 -2.05 -9.03
N SER A 135 -7.42 -0.75 -8.81
CA SER A 135 -6.28 0.15 -8.60
C SER A 135 -5.77 0.04 -7.16
N SER A 136 -4.53 0.47 -6.90
CA SER A 136 -4.00 0.53 -5.53
C SER A 136 -4.91 1.31 -4.56
N HIS A 137 -5.58 2.33 -5.07
CA HIS A 137 -6.53 3.11 -4.29
C HIS A 137 -7.82 2.33 -3.98
N LYS A 138 -8.35 1.59 -4.97
CA LYS A 138 -9.51 0.71 -4.75
C LYS A 138 -9.23 -0.41 -3.75
N ILE A 139 -8.03 -1.00 -3.76
CA ILE A 139 -7.64 -1.99 -2.76
C ILE A 139 -7.71 -1.39 -1.36
N ARG A 140 -7.13 -0.21 -1.16
CA ARG A 140 -7.17 0.50 0.12
C ARG A 140 -8.60 0.82 0.58
N PHE A 141 -9.48 1.24 -0.35
CA PHE A 141 -10.90 1.44 -0.08
C PHE A 141 -11.58 0.16 0.37
N SER A 142 -11.41 -0.91 -0.40
CA SER A 142 -12.01 -2.21 -0.07
C SER A 142 -11.58 -2.69 1.31
N ASN A 143 -10.29 -2.56 1.64
CA ASN A 143 -9.77 -2.93 2.95
C ASN A 143 -10.42 -2.12 4.08
N ALA A 144 -10.63 -0.81 3.90
CA ALA A 144 -11.31 0.02 4.89
C ALA A 144 -12.80 -0.37 5.06
N SER A 145 -13.50 -0.66 3.97
CA SER A 145 -14.88 -1.11 4.00
C SER A 145 -15.01 -2.48 4.70
N ILE A 146 -14.13 -3.43 4.39
CA ILE A 146 -14.13 -4.75 5.04
C ILE A 146 -13.90 -4.62 6.55
N LEU A 147 -12.98 -3.77 7.00
CA LEU A 147 -12.79 -3.52 8.43
C LEU A 147 -14.04 -2.94 9.08
N PHE A 148 -14.73 -2.04 8.39
CA PHE A 148 -15.99 -1.46 8.88
C PHE A 148 -17.10 -2.50 8.99
N ASP A 149 -17.28 -3.31 7.95
CA ASP A 149 -18.28 -4.36 7.89
C ASP A 149 -18.04 -5.45 8.96
N ASN A 150 -16.76 -5.66 9.35
CA ASN A 150 -16.37 -6.52 10.46
C ASN A 150 -16.41 -5.82 11.84
N GLY A 151 -17.05 -4.66 11.94
CA GLY A 151 -17.33 -3.99 13.21
C GLY A 151 -16.20 -3.12 13.74
N THR A 152 -15.13 -2.87 12.95
CA THR A 152 -14.06 -1.96 13.38
C THR A 152 -14.62 -0.53 13.49
N PRO A 153 -14.45 0.15 14.65
CA PRO A 153 -14.96 1.50 14.82
C PRO A 153 -14.40 2.47 13.78
N ILE A 154 -15.25 3.31 13.19
CA ILE A 154 -14.87 4.27 12.14
C ILE A 154 -13.71 5.19 12.56
N LYS A 155 -13.61 5.54 13.85
CA LYS A 155 -12.49 6.32 14.39
C LYS A 155 -11.15 5.56 14.31
N ALA A 156 -11.17 4.23 14.48
CA ALA A 156 -9.99 3.39 14.33
C ALA A 156 -9.58 3.32 12.85
N ILE A 157 -10.55 3.10 11.94
CA ILE A 157 -10.33 3.09 10.50
C ILE A 157 -9.76 4.44 10.03
N LYS A 158 -10.33 5.56 10.53
CA LYS A 158 -9.79 6.90 10.27
C LYS A 158 -8.32 7.01 10.61
N ARG A 159 -7.90 6.48 11.77
CA ARG A 159 -6.51 6.50 12.23
C ARG A 159 -5.62 5.65 11.31
N LEU A 160 -6.06 4.43 10.97
CA LEU A 160 -5.35 3.53 10.04
C LEU A 160 -5.20 4.17 8.64
N LEU A 161 -6.21 4.90 8.18
CA LEU A 161 -6.16 5.64 6.92
C LEU A 161 -5.27 6.90 7.01
N GLY A 162 -4.92 7.38 8.19
CA GLY A 162 -4.21 8.64 8.37
C GLY A 162 -5.02 9.83 7.85
N HIS A 163 -6.35 9.84 8.08
CA HIS A 163 -7.25 10.91 7.69
C HIS A 163 -7.41 11.92 8.82
N SER A 164 -7.31 13.21 8.50
CA SER A 164 -7.55 14.29 9.46
C SER A 164 -9.03 14.51 9.74
N ASN A 165 -9.90 14.24 8.76
CA ASN A 165 -11.34 14.43 8.82
C ASN A 165 -12.10 13.11 8.76
N LEU A 166 -13.19 12.98 9.55
CA LEU A 166 -14.05 11.79 9.55
C LEU A 166 -14.81 11.64 8.22
N ALA A 167 -15.30 12.73 7.65
CA ALA A 167 -16.00 12.73 6.37
C ALA A 167 -15.20 12.07 5.22
N MET A 168 -13.86 12.21 5.25
CA MET A 168 -13.01 11.50 4.30
C MET A 168 -13.07 9.98 4.47
N THR A 169 -13.28 9.51 5.70
CA THR A 169 -13.38 8.07 6.01
C THR A 169 -14.76 7.54 5.68
N GLU A 170 -15.81 8.31 5.97
CA GLU A 170 -17.19 7.98 5.63
C GLU A 170 -17.35 7.79 4.12
N HIS A 171 -16.80 8.70 3.31
CA HIS A 171 -16.77 8.55 1.86
C HIS A 171 -16.06 7.26 1.38
N TYR A 172 -15.07 6.77 2.13
CA TYR A 172 -14.39 5.51 1.84
C TYR A 172 -15.25 4.28 2.14
N ILE A 173 -16.12 4.37 3.13
CA ILE A 173 -16.94 3.25 3.60
C ILE A 173 -18.26 3.16 2.82
N GLU A 174 -18.83 4.28 2.38
CA GLU A 174 -20.08 4.35 1.62
C GLU A 174 -19.98 3.83 0.18
N GLN A 175 -18.76 3.65 -0.34
CA GLN A 175 -18.56 3.08 -1.67
C GLN A 175 -18.87 1.56 -1.64
N PRO A 176 -19.71 1.05 -2.54
CA PRO A 176 -20.02 -0.39 -2.54
C PRO A 176 -18.72 -1.20 -2.70
N VAL A 177 -18.49 -2.09 -1.76
CA VAL A 177 -17.39 -3.07 -1.84
C VAL A 177 -17.63 -3.90 -3.09
N SER A 178 -16.68 -3.93 -4.00
CA SER A 178 -16.69 -4.94 -5.04
C SER A 178 -16.48 -6.28 -4.34
N ASN A 179 -17.38 -7.23 -4.51
CA ASN A 179 -17.45 -8.57 -3.86
C ASN A 179 -16.15 -9.41 -3.94
N TYR A 180 -15.07 -8.86 -4.47
CA TYR A 180 -13.79 -9.53 -4.71
C TYR A 180 -12.76 -9.37 -3.58
N ALA A 181 -13.03 -8.49 -2.61
CA ALA A 181 -12.14 -8.26 -1.48
C ALA A 181 -12.58 -9.04 -0.21
N GLU A 182 -13.80 -9.59 -0.19
CA GLU A 182 -14.38 -10.22 1.00
C GLU A 182 -13.58 -11.40 1.55
N ASN A 183 -12.82 -12.10 0.70
CA ASN A 183 -12.08 -13.29 1.12
C ASN A 183 -10.64 -13.01 1.60
N SER A 184 -10.10 -11.80 1.39
CA SER A 184 -8.68 -11.57 1.64
C SER A 184 -8.37 -10.96 3.01
N LEU A 185 -9.30 -10.21 3.61
CA LEU A 185 -9.11 -9.62 4.94
C LEU A 185 -9.84 -10.37 6.06
N ALA A 186 -10.91 -11.12 5.76
CA ALA A 186 -11.54 -11.99 6.73
C ALA A 186 -10.57 -13.06 7.27
N GLU A 187 -9.61 -13.51 6.44
CA GLU A 187 -8.53 -14.42 6.84
C GLU A 187 -7.41 -13.72 7.64
N VAL A 188 -7.39 -12.39 7.66
CA VAL A 188 -6.32 -11.59 8.28
C VAL A 188 -6.68 -11.13 9.68
N LEU A 189 -7.99 -11.11 10.02
CA LEU A 189 -8.52 -10.61 11.30
C LEU A 189 -8.89 -11.75 12.27
N MET A 190 -8.76 -13.01 11.87
CA MET A 190 -8.86 -14.20 12.72
C MET A 190 -7.47 -14.76 13.05
#